data_e3e17709efb1883c381a06000963dc5e
#
_entry.id   e3e17709efb1883c381a06000963dc5e
#
_cell.length_a   1.000
_cell.length_b   1.000
_cell.length_c   1.000
_cell.angle_alpha   90.00
_cell.angle_beta   90.00
_cell.angle_gamma   90.00
#
_symmetry.space_group_name_H-M   'P 1'
#
loop_
_entity.id
_entity.type
_entity.pdbx_description
1 polymer ?
#
loop_
_entity_poly.entity_id
_entity_poly.type
_entity_poly.pdbx_seq_one_letter_code
_entity_poly.pdbx_strand_id
1 'polypeptide(L)'
;MGGRRTAGAAGGGDIVQGELQRIVDAVAAHAGRPALIEDRRQRVVVYSEQTGQMDEVRRASILRRQTTPEVIAWLRAFGITDAREPLRTPSCPELDLLPRVCVPIRHHDLLLGFVWFIDPDGTMADVDIEATGLLKELSLALYRENLLGELAAQSENEAARTLLADNADVRDQAVRTLLEAGMIAADGPTTAVVAHLVTPGLRLPDERARVALEQSLVAARRRIGTREALHMVRHDHGVLLLP
;
A
#
# COMPACT_ATOMS: atom_id res chain seq x y z
N MET A 1 -2.82 43.47 -8.28
CA MET A 1 -2.99 42.78 -6.98
C MET A 1 -2.83 41.28 -7.22
N GLY A 2 -1.65 40.77 -6.95
CA GLY A 2 -1.26 39.41 -7.26
C GLY A 2 -1.60 38.46 -6.13
N GLY A 3 -2.50 37.50 -6.37
CA GLY A 3 -2.75 36.40 -5.48
C GLY A 3 -1.61 35.39 -5.55
N ARG A 4 -0.82 35.27 -4.49
CA ARG A 4 0.13 34.18 -4.30
C ARG A 4 -0.66 32.90 -4.04
N ARG A 5 -0.61 31.98 -4.98
CA ARG A 5 -1.02 30.58 -4.75
C ARG A 5 0.03 29.95 -3.84
N THR A 6 -0.36 29.58 -2.65
CA THR A 6 0.42 28.76 -1.73
C THR A 6 0.50 27.35 -2.31
N ALA A 7 1.67 26.98 -2.80
CA ALA A 7 2.01 25.60 -3.16
C ALA A 7 2.26 24.84 -1.86
N GLY A 8 1.25 24.12 -1.36
CA GLY A 8 1.33 23.30 -0.16
C GLY A 8 1.37 21.82 -0.50
N ALA A 9 2.40 21.15 -0.05
CA ALA A 9 2.51 19.71 0.35
C ALA A 9 2.01 18.55 -0.57
N ALA A 10 1.65 18.80 -1.83
CA ALA A 10 1.27 17.73 -2.77
C ALA A 10 2.48 17.08 -3.50
N GLY A 11 3.70 17.56 -3.28
CA GLY A 11 4.83 17.24 -4.16
C GLY A 11 5.52 15.88 -3.94
N GLY A 12 5.45 15.27 -2.77
CA GLY A 12 6.25 14.08 -2.46
C GLY A 12 5.69 12.79 -3.07
N GLY A 13 4.39 12.57 -2.97
CA GLY A 13 3.74 11.36 -3.49
C GLY A 13 3.71 11.31 -5.03
N ASP A 14 3.49 12.44 -5.68
CA ASP A 14 3.47 12.53 -7.14
C ASP A 14 4.85 12.30 -7.77
N ILE A 15 5.92 12.74 -7.10
CA ILE A 15 7.31 12.53 -7.57
C ILE A 15 7.68 11.04 -7.47
N VAL A 16 7.36 10.38 -6.37
CA VAL A 16 7.65 8.94 -6.17
C VAL A 16 6.81 8.09 -7.13
N GLN A 17 5.54 8.43 -7.33
CA GLN A 17 4.67 7.74 -8.28
C GLN A 17 5.20 7.87 -9.72
N GLY A 18 5.67 9.04 -10.13
CA GLY A 18 6.30 9.27 -11.43
C GLY A 18 7.61 8.49 -11.59
N GLU A 19 8.42 8.37 -10.52
CA GLU A 19 9.65 7.56 -10.51
C GLU A 19 9.32 6.08 -10.69
N LEU A 20 8.36 5.54 -9.94
CA LEU A 20 7.94 4.13 -10.04
C LEU A 20 7.35 3.81 -11.41
N GLN A 21 6.56 4.72 -12.00
CA GLN A 21 6.04 4.55 -13.37
C GLN A 21 7.17 4.45 -14.39
N ARG A 22 8.15 5.36 -14.35
CA ARG A 22 9.32 5.31 -15.23
C ARG A 22 10.09 4.00 -15.10
N ILE A 23 10.27 3.51 -13.87
CA ILE A 23 11.02 2.26 -13.63
C ILE A 23 10.23 1.07 -14.16
N VAL A 24 8.91 0.96 -13.92
CA VAL A 24 8.12 -0.18 -14.42
C VAL A 24 8.06 -0.22 -15.94
N ASP A 25 8.00 0.95 -16.59
CA ASP A 25 8.02 1.02 -18.04
C ASP A 25 9.37 0.58 -18.61
N ALA A 26 10.48 0.97 -17.96
CA ALA A 26 11.83 0.51 -18.33
C ALA A 26 12.00 -1.00 -18.10
N VAL A 27 11.47 -1.54 -17.00
CA VAL A 27 11.46 -2.99 -16.70
C VAL A 27 10.66 -3.75 -17.77
N ALA A 28 9.48 -3.26 -18.13
CA ALA A 28 8.66 -3.88 -19.18
C ALA A 28 9.32 -3.84 -20.55
N ALA A 29 9.92 -2.71 -20.92
CA ALA A 29 10.65 -2.55 -22.17
C ALA A 29 11.85 -3.50 -22.25
N HIS A 30 12.61 -3.64 -21.16
CA HIS A 30 13.75 -4.56 -21.09
C HIS A 30 13.32 -6.02 -21.18
N ALA A 31 12.25 -6.40 -20.46
CA ALA A 31 11.70 -7.76 -20.48
C ALA A 31 10.94 -8.09 -21.78
N GLY A 32 10.62 -7.09 -22.61
CA GLY A 32 9.78 -7.25 -23.78
C GLY A 32 8.35 -7.70 -23.46
N ARG A 33 7.89 -7.50 -22.22
CA ARG A 33 6.59 -7.96 -21.70
C ARG A 33 6.00 -6.97 -20.71
N PRO A 34 4.66 -6.83 -20.67
CA PRO A 34 4.00 -6.01 -19.66
C PRO A 34 4.34 -6.43 -18.24
N ALA A 35 4.72 -5.46 -17.42
CA ALA A 35 5.05 -5.65 -16.01
C ALA A 35 3.95 -5.09 -15.10
N LEU A 36 3.77 -5.72 -13.94
CA LEU A 36 2.92 -5.23 -12.86
C LEU A 36 3.70 -5.38 -11.56
N ILE A 37 3.72 -4.31 -10.75
CA ILE A 37 4.37 -4.28 -9.45
C ILE A 37 3.32 -4.29 -8.36
N GLU A 38 3.47 -5.22 -7.42
CA GLU A 38 2.66 -5.33 -6.22
C GLU A 38 3.52 -5.17 -4.97
N ASP A 39 2.92 -4.64 -3.90
CA ASP A 39 3.53 -4.64 -2.56
C ASP A 39 3.55 -6.06 -1.96
N ARG A 40 4.18 -6.23 -0.80
CA ARG A 40 4.22 -7.51 -0.06
C ARG A 40 2.85 -8.05 0.36
N ARG A 41 1.79 -7.21 0.29
CA ARG A 41 0.39 -7.58 0.54
C ARG A 41 -0.37 -7.84 -0.75
N GLN A 42 0.33 -7.86 -1.89
CA GLN A 42 -0.20 -8.04 -3.25
C GLN A 42 -1.26 -6.99 -3.62
N ARG A 43 -1.02 -5.73 -3.22
CA ARG A 43 -1.72 -4.55 -3.74
C ARG A 43 -0.93 -3.99 -4.91
N VAL A 44 -1.65 -3.64 -5.95
CA VAL A 44 -1.03 -3.07 -7.15
C VAL A 44 -0.50 -1.66 -6.84
N VAL A 45 0.80 -1.51 -6.94
CA VAL A 45 1.51 -0.22 -6.80
C VAL A 45 1.49 0.51 -8.13
N VAL A 46 2.05 -0.11 -9.17
CA VAL A 46 2.18 0.47 -10.50
C VAL A 46 2.24 -0.64 -11.56
N TYR A 47 1.90 -0.32 -12.80
CA TYR A 47 1.99 -1.25 -13.92
C TYR A 47 2.35 -0.51 -15.20
N SER A 48 3.04 -1.20 -16.12
CA SER A 48 3.31 -0.69 -17.47
C SER A 48 2.07 -0.78 -18.36
N GLU A 49 2.14 -0.25 -19.56
CA GLU A 49 1.13 -0.51 -20.57
C GLU A 49 0.91 -2.02 -20.72
N GLN A 50 -0.36 -2.46 -20.67
CA GLN A 50 -0.74 -3.86 -20.73
C GLN A 50 -1.08 -4.24 -22.18
N THR A 51 -0.10 -4.71 -22.92
CA THR A 51 -0.22 -5.19 -24.28
C THR A 51 -0.21 -6.72 -24.34
N GLY A 52 -0.81 -7.30 -25.37
CA GLY A 52 -0.81 -8.76 -25.58
C GLY A 52 -1.83 -9.50 -24.71
N GLN A 53 -1.50 -10.76 -24.38
CA GLN A 53 -2.41 -11.66 -23.66
C GLN A 53 -2.50 -11.27 -22.18
N MET A 54 -3.73 -11.16 -21.69
CA MET A 54 -4.04 -10.80 -20.31
C MET A 54 -5.12 -11.73 -19.76
N ASP A 55 -4.87 -12.33 -18.59
CA ASP A 55 -5.86 -13.14 -17.88
C ASP A 55 -6.80 -12.29 -17.01
N GLU A 56 -7.87 -12.90 -16.51
CA GLU A 56 -8.83 -12.21 -15.64
C GLU A 56 -8.20 -11.78 -14.32
N VAL A 57 -7.27 -12.56 -13.76
CA VAL A 57 -6.54 -12.21 -12.54
C VAL A 57 -5.79 -10.87 -12.70
N ARG A 58 -5.06 -10.69 -13.80
CA ARG A 58 -4.34 -9.45 -14.09
C ARG A 58 -5.30 -8.28 -14.24
N ARG A 59 -6.39 -8.48 -15.00
CA ARG A 59 -7.42 -7.45 -15.23
C ARG A 59 -8.09 -7.04 -13.92
N ALA A 60 -8.55 -8.02 -13.15
CA ALA A 60 -9.20 -7.78 -11.87
C ALA A 60 -8.26 -7.11 -10.85
N SER A 61 -6.98 -7.52 -10.79
CA SER A 61 -5.99 -6.93 -9.90
C SER A 61 -5.75 -5.45 -10.21
N ILE A 62 -5.64 -5.10 -11.48
CA ILE A 62 -5.49 -3.70 -11.90
C ILE A 62 -6.72 -2.86 -11.53
N LEU A 63 -7.93 -3.34 -11.86
CA LEU A 63 -9.17 -2.62 -11.60
C LEU A 63 -9.45 -2.45 -10.11
N ARG A 64 -9.17 -3.47 -9.30
CA ARG A 64 -9.41 -3.46 -7.85
C ARG A 64 -8.23 -2.93 -7.06
N ARG A 65 -7.11 -2.67 -7.71
CA ARG A 65 -5.82 -2.31 -7.10
C ARG A 65 -5.32 -3.35 -6.09
N GLN A 66 -5.81 -4.59 -6.19
CA GLN A 66 -5.44 -5.69 -5.29
C GLN A 66 -5.76 -7.05 -5.91
N THR A 67 -4.88 -8.01 -5.72
CA THR A 67 -5.11 -9.42 -6.04
C THR A 67 -6.09 -10.06 -5.05
N THR A 68 -6.93 -10.99 -5.50
CA THR A 68 -7.95 -11.63 -4.66
C THR A 68 -7.33 -12.58 -3.62
N PRO A 69 -7.99 -12.80 -2.47
CA PRO A 69 -7.45 -13.67 -1.41
C PRO A 69 -7.17 -15.10 -1.89
N GLU A 70 -7.99 -15.65 -2.78
CA GLU A 70 -7.83 -17.00 -3.33
C GLU A 70 -6.56 -17.12 -4.17
N VAL A 71 -6.32 -16.14 -5.04
CA VAL A 71 -5.11 -16.05 -5.86
C VAL A 71 -3.88 -15.84 -4.98
N ILE A 72 -3.99 -14.98 -3.97
CA ILE A 72 -2.92 -14.75 -2.99
C ILE A 72 -2.53 -16.06 -2.28
N ALA A 73 -3.51 -16.83 -1.81
CA ALA A 73 -3.27 -18.09 -1.14
C ALA A 73 -2.58 -19.10 -2.07
N TRP A 74 -3.05 -19.19 -3.32
CA TRP A 74 -2.47 -20.06 -4.32
C TRP A 74 -1.02 -19.69 -4.64
N LEU A 75 -0.73 -18.41 -4.90
CA LEU A 75 0.62 -17.92 -5.20
C LEU A 75 1.58 -18.15 -4.02
N ARG A 76 1.13 -17.93 -2.79
CA ARG A 76 1.94 -18.19 -1.59
C ARG A 76 2.31 -19.66 -1.42
N ALA A 77 1.47 -20.59 -1.86
CA ALA A 77 1.78 -22.01 -1.83
C ALA A 77 3.00 -22.37 -2.71
N PHE A 78 3.33 -21.55 -3.71
CA PHE A 78 4.57 -21.68 -4.49
C PHE A 78 5.79 -21.06 -3.83
N GLY A 79 5.68 -20.52 -2.62
CA GLY A 79 6.81 -19.96 -1.87
C GLY A 79 7.26 -18.56 -2.32
N ILE A 80 6.41 -17.78 -2.99
CA ILE A 80 6.77 -16.44 -3.50
C ILE A 80 7.28 -15.50 -2.40
N THR A 81 6.81 -15.66 -1.15
CA THR A 81 7.21 -14.83 -0.01
C THR A 81 8.64 -15.08 0.44
N ASP A 82 9.12 -16.31 0.28
CA ASP A 82 10.45 -16.73 0.70
C ASP A 82 11.46 -16.69 -0.46
N ALA A 83 10.96 -16.55 -1.69
CA ALA A 83 11.79 -16.51 -2.89
C ALA A 83 12.80 -15.36 -2.83
N ARG A 84 14.03 -15.66 -3.21
CA ARG A 84 15.14 -14.69 -3.37
C ARG A 84 15.50 -14.46 -4.82
N GLU A 85 15.13 -15.39 -5.68
CA GLU A 85 15.36 -15.41 -7.12
C GLU A 85 14.02 -15.42 -7.87
N PRO A 86 13.99 -15.10 -9.15
CA PRO A 86 12.79 -15.22 -9.97
C PRO A 86 12.17 -16.61 -9.89
N LEU A 87 10.85 -16.67 -9.73
CA LEU A 87 10.08 -17.90 -9.60
C LEU A 87 9.03 -17.97 -10.70
N ARG A 88 8.90 -19.15 -11.33
CA ARG A 88 7.84 -19.42 -12.31
C ARG A 88 6.67 -20.12 -11.64
N THR A 89 5.46 -19.60 -11.88
CA THR A 89 4.23 -20.28 -11.47
C THR A 89 3.51 -20.84 -12.69
N PRO A 90 2.94 -22.07 -12.61
CA PRO A 90 2.17 -22.64 -13.69
C PRO A 90 0.85 -21.89 -13.93
N SER A 91 0.08 -22.30 -14.92
CA SER A 91 -1.32 -21.89 -15.06
C SER A 91 -2.18 -22.49 -13.95
N CYS A 92 -3.24 -21.77 -13.61
CA CYS A 92 -4.32 -22.29 -12.76
C CYS A 92 -5.66 -21.97 -13.44
N PRO A 93 -6.20 -22.90 -14.25
CA PRO A 93 -7.44 -22.67 -15.00
C PRO A 93 -8.63 -22.34 -14.10
N GLU A 94 -8.68 -22.91 -12.90
CA GLU A 94 -9.76 -22.69 -11.93
C GLU A 94 -9.83 -21.22 -11.45
N LEU A 95 -8.70 -20.52 -11.51
CA LEU A 95 -8.58 -19.10 -11.15
C LEU A 95 -8.48 -18.18 -12.37
N ASP A 96 -8.58 -18.73 -13.59
CA ASP A 96 -8.28 -18.01 -14.83
C ASP A 96 -6.92 -17.28 -14.76
N LEU A 97 -5.89 -18.04 -14.38
CA LEU A 97 -4.54 -17.53 -14.17
C LEU A 97 -3.58 -18.20 -15.17
N LEU A 98 -2.93 -17.38 -15.98
CA LEU A 98 -1.89 -17.81 -16.92
C LEU A 98 -0.55 -18.02 -16.21
N PRO A 99 0.37 -18.82 -16.81
CA PRO A 99 1.74 -18.95 -16.32
C PRO A 99 2.39 -17.58 -16.22
N ARG A 100 3.19 -17.38 -15.19
CA ARG A 100 3.85 -16.11 -14.96
C ARG A 100 5.19 -16.24 -14.25
N VAL A 101 6.01 -15.23 -14.43
CA VAL A 101 7.25 -15.06 -13.70
C VAL A 101 7.02 -14.05 -12.59
N CYS A 102 7.38 -14.44 -11.37
CA CYS A 102 7.43 -13.61 -10.17
C CYS A 102 8.87 -13.23 -9.88
N VAL A 103 9.19 -11.96 -9.87
CA VAL A 103 10.50 -11.47 -9.44
C VAL A 103 10.32 -10.79 -8.08
N PRO A 104 10.87 -11.35 -6.98
CA PRO A 104 10.77 -10.75 -5.67
C PRO A 104 11.61 -9.47 -5.60
N ILE A 105 11.02 -8.40 -5.07
CA ILE A 105 11.70 -7.14 -4.84
C ILE A 105 12.11 -7.09 -3.39
N ARG A 106 13.42 -7.09 -3.15
CA ARG A 106 13.97 -7.06 -1.79
C ARG A 106 14.93 -5.89 -1.60
N HIS A 107 14.91 -5.32 -0.40
CA HIS A 107 15.94 -4.39 0.06
C HIS A 107 16.63 -5.04 1.26
N HIS A 108 17.89 -5.44 1.09
CA HIS A 108 18.55 -6.40 1.97
C HIS A 108 17.69 -7.67 2.11
N ASP A 109 17.34 -8.09 3.33
CA ASP A 109 16.48 -9.26 3.57
C ASP A 109 14.98 -8.93 3.62
N LEU A 110 14.61 -7.64 3.56
CA LEU A 110 13.23 -7.20 3.62
C LEU A 110 12.53 -7.38 2.27
N LEU A 111 11.49 -8.20 2.23
CA LEU A 111 10.60 -8.30 1.07
C LEU A 111 9.73 -7.04 1.00
N LEU A 112 9.82 -6.31 -0.11
CA LEU A 112 9.05 -5.10 -0.38
C LEU A 112 7.84 -5.36 -1.27
N GLY A 113 7.96 -6.29 -2.21
CA GLY A 113 6.92 -6.61 -3.17
C GLY A 113 7.39 -7.56 -4.26
N PHE A 114 6.68 -7.53 -5.38
CA PHE A 114 6.90 -8.43 -6.50
C PHE A 114 6.73 -7.71 -7.83
N VAL A 115 7.55 -8.07 -8.82
CA VAL A 115 7.27 -7.78 -10.23
C VAL A 115 6.67 -9.04 -10.86
N TRP A 116 5.59 -8.87 -11.60
CA TRP A 116 4.86 -9.94 -12.26
C TRP A 116 4.86 -9.78 -13.78
N PHE A 117 5.24 -10.82 -14.49
CA PHE A 117 5.11 -10.94 -15.93
C PHE A 117 4.22 -12.13 -16.26
N ILE A 118 3.33 -12.01 -17.23
CA ILE A 118 2.60 -13.14 -17.83
C ILE A 118 3.53 -13.76 -18.88
N ASP A 119 3.77 -15.07 -18.77
CA ASP A 119 4.70 -15.81 -19.63
C ASP A 119 4.05 -17.11 -20.12
N PRO A 120 3.03 -17.02 -21.01
CA PRO A 120 2.21 -18.16 -21.42
C PRO A 120 2.99 -19.17 -22.26
N ASP A 121 4.02 -18.74 -22.93
CA ASP A 121 4.90 -19.53 -23.80
C ASP A 121 6.17 -20.02 -23.10
N GLY A 122 6.43 -19.59 -21.86
CA GLY A 122 7.60 -19.99 -21.09
C GLY A 122 8.94 -19.50 -21.67
N THR A 123 8.90 -18.46 -22.51
CA THR A 123 10.09 -18.00 -23.26
C THR A 123 10.84 -16.88 -22.58
N MET A 124 10.33 -16.35 -21.47
CA MET A 124 10.99 -15.29 -20.73
C MET A 124 12.31 -15.80 -20.10
N ALA A 125 13.43 -15.19 -20.45
CA ALA A 125 14.73 -15.57 -19.91
C ALA A 125 14.88 -15.09 -18.45
N ASP A 126 15.50 -15.89 -17.59
CA ASP A 126 15.67 -15.58 -16.16
C ASP A 126 16.68 -14.44 -15.91
N VAL A 127 17.55 -14.18 -16.91
CA VAL A 127 18.75 -13.33 -16.77
C VAL A 127 18.48 -11.84 -16.97
N ASP A 128 17.38 -11.46 -17.62
CA ASP A 128 17.30 -10.13 -18.22
C ASP A 128 17.00 -8.99 -17.25
N ILE A 129 16.39 -9.25 -16.09
CA ILE A 129 15.93 -8.17 -15.21
C ILE A 129 16.97 -7.81 -14.15
N GLU A 130 17.71 -8.80 -13.64
CA GLU A 130 18.72 -8.57 -12.58
C GLU A 130 19.95 -7.81 -13.07
N ALA A 131 20.34 -8.04 -14.33
CA ALA A 131 21.56 -7.44 -14.91
C ALA A 131 21.48 -5.93 -15.16
N THR A 132 20.29 -5.33 -15.16
CA THR A 132 20.08 -3.93 -15.58
C THR A 132 20.22 -2.89 -14.48
N GLY A 133 20.30 -3.30 -13.24
CA GLY A 133 20.21 -2.38 -12.10
C GLY A 133 18.79 -1.83 -11.83
N LEU A 134 17.81 -2.09 -12.71
CA LEU A 134 16.44 -1.62 -12.57
C LEU A 134 15.75 -2.17 -11.32
N LEU A 135 16.02 -3.44 -10.95
CA LEU A 135 15.49 -4.02 -9.72
C LEU A 135 16.05 -3.33 -8.47
N LYS A 136 17.30 -2.88 -8.52
CA LYS A 136 17.92 -2.12 -7.43
C LYS A 136 17.29 -0.73 -7.30
N GLU A 137 17.07 -0.04 -8.43
CA GLU A 137 16.34 1.24 -8.43
C GLU A 137 14.92 1.06 -7.88
N LEU A 138 14.21 0.05 -8.35
CA LEU A 138 12.86 -0.28 -7.91
C LEU A 138 12.80 -0.59 -6.42
N SER A 139 13.73 -1.40 -5.91
CA SER A 139 13.79 -1.74 -4.49
C SER A 139 14.00 -0.50 -3.62
N LEU A 140 14.86 0.41 -4.05
CA LEU A 140 15.13 1.65 -3.32
C LEU A 140 13.93 2.60 -3.37
N ALA A 141 13.26 2.72 -4.52
CA ALA A 141 12.06 3.56 -4.65
C ALA A 141 10.91 3.02 -3.78
N LEU A 142 10.64 1.72 -3.80
CA LEU A 142 9.63 1.08 -2.95
C LEU A 142 9.97 1.17 -1.45
N TYR A 143 11.24 1.03 -1.09
CA TYR A 143 11.68 1.18 0.30
C TYR A 143 11.42 2.60 0.80
N ARG A 144 11.76 3.62 -0.01
CA ARG A 144 11.47 5.03 0.31
C ARG A 144 9.96 5.29 0.44
N GLU A 145 9.15 4.75 -0.48
CA GLU A 145 7.69 4.90 -0.42
C GLU A 145 7.12 4.27 0.85
N ASN A 146 7.53 3.06 1.20
CA ASN A 146 7.10 2.39 2.42
C ASN A 146 7.51 3.18 3.67
N LEU A 147 8.74 3.69 3.73
CA LEU A 147 9.24 4.49 4.85
C LEU A 147 8.45 5.79 5.01
N LEU A 148 8.19 6.51 3.91
CA LEU A 148 7.38 7.73 3.92
C LEU A 148 5.95 7.43 4.35
N GLY A 149 5.37 6.32 3.89
CA GLY A 149 4.04 5.88 4.30
C GLY A 149 3.95 5.53 5.80
N GLU A 150 4.98 4.88 6.35
CA GLU A 150 5.07 4.58 7.78
C GLU A 150 5.22 5.86 8.63
N LEU A 151 6.07 6.81 8.20
CA LEU A 151 6.23 8.09 8.88
C LEU A 151 4.94 8.92 8.86
N ALA A 152 4.24 8.96 7.72
CA ALA A 152 2.95 9.63 7.61
C ALA A 152 1.91 8.99 8.54
N ALA A 153 1.82 7.65 8.58
CA ALA A 153 0.90 6.94 9.46
C ALA A 153 1.22 7.17 10.95
N GLN A 154 2.50 7.25 11.32
CA GLN A 154 2.90 7.60 12.68
C GLN A 154 2.50 9.03 13.05
N SER A 155 2.73 9.99 12.16
CA SER A 155 2.34 11.38 12.35
C SER A 155 0.82 11.53 12.51
N GLU A 156 0.03 10.83 11.68
CA GLU A 156 -1.43 10.81 11.79
C GLU A 156 -1.92 10.21 13.11
N ASN A 157 -1.32 9.10 13.56
CA ASN A 157 -1.64 8.49 14.85
C ASN A 157 -1.32 9.41 16.04
N GLU A 158 -0.16 10.07 15.99
CA GLU A 158 0.22 11.03 17.03
C GLU A 158 -0.74 12.22 17.06
N ALA A 159 -1.09 12.74 15.90
CA ALA A 159 -2.07 13.80 15.75
C ALA A 159 -3.43 13.42 16.35
N ALA A 160 -3.95 12.24 16.01
CA ALA A 160 -5.22 11.75 16.56
C ALA A 160 -5.18 11.56 18.08
N ARG A 161 -4.06 11.06 18.61
CA ARG A 161 -3.86 10.94 20.08
C ARG A 161 -3.88 12.29 20.77
N THR A 162 -3.22 13.26 20.18
CA THR A 162 -3.11 14.62 20.73
C THR A 162 -4.45 15.35 20.70
N LEU A 163 -5.25 15.18 19.64
CA LEU A 163 -6.63 15.69 19.56
C LEU A 163 -7.56 15.10 20.63
N LEU A 164 -7.31 13.88 21.06
CA LEU A 164 -8.11 13.17 22.05
C LEU A 164 -7.48 13.18 23.46
N ALA A 165 -6.50 14.07 23.69
CA ALA A 165 -5.89 14.24 25.01
C ALA A 165 -6.88 14.87 26.01
N ASP A 166 -6.73 14.55 27.30
CA ASP A 166 -7.59 15.09 28.35
C ASP A 166 -7.35 16.59 28.61
N ASN A 167 -6.13 17.05 28.36
CA ASN A 167 -5.73 18.45 28.56
C ASN A 167 -6.22 19.33 27.39
N ALA A 168 -6.97 20.39 27.71
CA ALA A 168 -7.56 21.31 26.73
C ALA A 168 -6.50 22.06 25.93
N ASP A 169 -5.45 22.56 26.60
CA ASP A 169 -4.39 23.32 25.91
C ASP A 169 -3.64 22.46 24.89
N VAL A 170 -3.44 21.18 25.22
CA VAL A 170 -2.82 20.20 24.29
C VAL A 170 -3.72 19.96 23.09
N ARG A 171 -5.04 19.79 23.28
CA ARG A 171 -6.01 19.67 22.19
C ARG A 171 -6.03 20.89 21.27
N ASP A 172 -6.08 22.08 21.86
CA ASP A 172 -6.11 23.34 21.12
C ASP A 172 -4.84 23.56 20.29
N GLN A 173 -3.69 23.18 20.84
CA GLN A 173 -2.44 23.19 20.09
C GLN A 173 -2.45 22.18 18.95
N ALA A 174 -2.95 20.97 19.19
CA ALA A 174 -3.07 19.93 18.16
C ALA A 174 -3.98 20.38 17.01
N VAL A 175 -5.14 20.98 17.31
CA VAL A 175 -6.06 21.53 16.32
C VAL A 175 -5.35 22.55 15.43
N ARG A 176 -4.63 23.52 16.02
CA ARG A 176 -3.88 24.53 15.24
C ARG A 176 -2.86 23.86 14.31
N THR A 177 -2.05 22.94 14.85
CA THR A 177 -1.01 22.24 14.07
C THR A 177 -1.61 21.43 12.92
N LEU A 178 -2.73 20.74 13.17
CA LEU A 178 -3.39 19.90 12.16
C LEU A 178 -4.08 20.74 11.07
N LEU A 179 -4.66 21.88 11.43
CA LEU A 179 -5.21 22.86 10.48
C LEU A 179 -4.11 23.43 9.59
N GLU A 180 -2.98 23.85 10.17
CA GLU A 180 -1.82 24.35 9.43
C GLU A 180 -1.22 23.28 8.48
N ALA A 181 -1.23 22.03 8.90
CA ALA A 181 -0.78 20.89 8.09
C ALA A 181 -1.82 20.43 7.04
N GLY A 182 -3.05 20.97 7.05
CA GLY A 182 -4.15 20.56 6.18
C GLY A 182 -4.62 19.13 6.41
N MET A 183 -4.44 18.59 7.62
CA MET A 183 -4.84 17.24 8.02
C MET A 183 -6.28 17.17 8.53
N ILE A 184 -6.86 18.30 8.90
CA ILE A 184 -8.27 18.47 9.26
C ILE A 184 -8.83 19.71 8.59
N ALA A 185 -10.15 19.72 8.34
CA ALA A 185 -10.83 20.90 7.81
C ALA A 185 -11.03 21.97 8.89
N ALA A 186 -10.97 23.25 8.48
CA ALA A 186 -11.20 24.38 9.40
C ALA A 186 -12.69 24.50 9.79
N ASP A 187 -13.59 24.12 8.88
CA ASP A 187 -15.02 24.30 9.02
C ASP A 187 -15.75 22.96 8.75
N GLY A 188 -16.75 22.68 9.57
CA GLY A 188 -17.61 21.51 9.39
C GLY A 188 -17.76 20.67 10.68
N PRO A 189 -18.80 19.84 10.73
CA PRO A 189 -18.98 18.92 11.83
C PRO A 189 -17.97 17.77 11.74
N THR A 190 -17.32 17.44 12.83
CA THR A 190 -16.47 16.24 12.94
C THR A 190 -17.26 15.12 13.62
N THR A 191 -17.30 13.95 12.98
CA THR A 191 -17.94 12.75 13.52
C THR A 191 -16.87 11.81 14.09
N ALA A 192 -17.03 11.44 15.37
CA ALA A 192 -16.19 10.41 15.99
C ALA A 192 -16.90 9.06 15.99
N VAL A 193 -16.32 8.07 15.33
CA VAL A 193 -16.78 6.68 15.36
C VAL A 193 -15.87 5.90 16.30
N VAL A 194 -16.44 5.24 17.31
CA VAL A 194 -15.70 4.41 18.27
C VAL A 194 -16.07 2.94 18.06
N ALA A 195 -15.04 2.13 17.80
CA ALA A 195 -15.17 0.68 17.64
C ALA A 195 -14.52 -0.03 18.84
N HIS A 196 -15.29 -0.76 19.64
CA HIS A 196 -14.79 -1.54 20.75
C HIS A 196 -14.49 -2.98 20.34
N LEU A 197 -13.37 -3.51 20.86
CA LEU A 197 -13.07 -4.93 20.80
C LEU A 197 -13.77 -5.64 21.96
N VAL A 198 -14.75 -6.47 21.64
CA VAL A 198 -15.42 -7.31 22.63
C VAL A 198 -14.83 -8.71 22.57
N THR A 199 -14.05 -9.07 23.58
CA THR A 199 -13.46 -10.41 23.70
C THR A 199 -14.16 -11.15 24.82
N PRO A 200 -14.95 -12.22 24.54
CA PRO A 200 -15.65 -12.97 25.58
C PRO A 200 -14.66 -13.53 26.61
N GLY A 201 -14.87 -13.23 27.89
CA GLY A 201 -14.09 -13.77 28.99
C GLY A 201 -12.72 -13.13 29.25
N LEU A 202 -12.24 -12.21 28.42
CA LEU A 202 -10.98 -11.49 28.61
C LEU A 202 -11.23 -10.03 28.98
N ARG A 203 -10.43 -9.50 29.91
CA ARG A 203 -10.54 -8.09 30.33
C ARG A 203 -9.92 -7.12 29.33
N LEU A 204 -8.89 -7.57 28.56
CA LEU A 204 -8.21 -6.77 27.54
C LEU A 204 -7.99 -7.62 26.29
N PRO A 205 -8.16 -7.06 25.09
CA PRO A 205 -7.83 -7.70 23.84
C PRO A 205 -6.33 -8.00 23.73
N ASP A 206 -5.99 -9.09 23.06
CA ASP A 206 -4.61 -9.43 22.76
C ASP A 206 -4.04 -8.53 21.62
N GLU A 207 -2.74 -8.61 21.40
CA GLU A 207 -2.05 -7.81 20.37
C GLU A 207 -2.58 -8.10 18.96
N ARG A 208 -2.98 -9.35 18.69
CA ARG A 208 -3.53 -9.72 17.37
C ARG A 208 -4.87 -9.06 17.11
N ALA A 209 -5.74 -9.00 18.12
CA ALA A 209 -7.02 -8.32 18.03
C ALA A 209 -6.84 -6.80 17.82
N ARG A 210 -5.86 -6.19 18.49
CA ARG A 210 -5.51 -4.78 18.31
C ARG A 210 -5.02 -4.49 16.89
N VAL A 211 -4.11 -5.30 16.35
CA VAL A 211 -3.63 -5.18 14.97
C VAL A 211 -4.77 -5.37 13.97
N ALA A 212 -5.68 -6.31 14.21
CA ALA A 212 -6.86 -6.51 13.35
C ALA A 212 -7.79 -5.30 13.37
N LEU A 213 -8.00 -4.68 14.53
CA LEU A 213 -8.79 -3.45 14.68
C LEU A 213 -8.14 -2.30 13.90
N GLU A 214 -6.84 -2.09 14.04
CA GLU A 214 -6.10 -1.06 13.31
C GLU A 214 -6.22 -1.25 11.79
N GLN A 215 -6.03 -2.47 11.31
CA GLN A 215 -6.21 -2.79 9.89
C GLN A 215 -7.63 -2.53 9.41
N SER A 216 -8.64 -2.81 10.24
CA SER A 216 -10.04 -2.57 9.94
C SER A 216 -10.35 -1.08 9.85
N LEU A 217 -9.81 -0.25 10.75
CA LEU A 217 -9.97 1.21 10.70
C LEU A 217 -9.28 1.82 9.48
N VAL A 218 -8.08 1.37 9.14
CA VAL A 218 -7.38 1.77 7.91
C VAL A 218 -8.20 1.41 6.67
N ALA A 219 -8.79 0.20 6.65
CA ALA A 219 -9.64 -0.23 5.53
C ALA A 219 -10.93 0.59 5.44
N ALA A 220 -11.57 0.88 6.58
CA ALA A 220 -12.77 1.73 6.64
C ALA A 220 -12.47 3.15 6.13
N ARG A 221 -11.39 3.77 6.62
CA ARG A 221 -10.93 5.09 6.17
C ARG A 221 -10.76 5.15 4.64
N ARG A 222 -10.11 4.13 4.06
CA ARG A 222 -9.92 4.05 2.60
C ARG A 222 -11.23 3.92 1.82
N ARG A 223 -12.20 3.19 2.37
CA ARG A 223 -13.53 3.03 1.74
C ARG A 223 -14.34 4.33 1.76
N ILE A 224 -14.21 5.11 2.83
CA ILE A 224 -14.86 6.42 2.97
C ILE A 224 -14.24 7.43 2.00
N GLY A 225 -12.96 7.26 1.63
CA GLY A 225 -12.30 8.03 0.58
C GLY A 225 -11.94 9.47 0.97
N THR A 226 -12.05 9.84 2.24
CA THR A 226 -11.66 11.18 2.71
C THR A 226 -10.18 11.19 3.13
N ARG A 227 -9.45 12.22 2.70
CA ARG A 227 -8.05 12.43 3.08
C ARG A 227 -7.90 12.99 4.50
N GLU A 228 -8.95 13.59 5.03
CA GLU A 228 -8.96 14.30 6.31
C GLU A 228 -9.38 13.41 7.48
N ALA A 229 -9.65 12.11 7.23
CA ALA A 229 -9.97 11.18 8.29
C ALA A 229 -8.74 10.79 9.08
N LEU A 230 -8.80 10.88 10.41
CA LEU A 230 -7.77 10.42 11.33
C LEU A 230 -8.24 9.18 12.07
N HIS A 231 -7.33 8.28 12.42
CA HIS A 231 -7.66 7.12 13.24
C HIS A 231 -6.60 6.87 14.30
N MET A 232 -7.01 6.23 15.37
CA MET A 232 -6.11 5.73 16.40
C MET A 232 -6.68 4.45 17.02
N VAL A 233 -5.79 3.63 17.58
CA VAL A 233 -6.15 2.46 18.37
C VAL A 233 -5.59 2.61 19.78
N ARG A 234 -6.44 2.39 20.78
CA ARG A 234 -6.08 2.24 22.19
C ARG A 234 -6.16 0.75 22.60
N HIS A 235 -6.10 0.48 23.90
CA HIS A 235 -5.99 -0.91 24.42
C HIS A 235 -7.17 -1.80 24.02
N ASP A 236 -8.40 -1.27 24.02
CA ASP A 236 -9.65 -2.02 23.84
C ASP A 236 -10.58 -1.42 22.78
N HIS A 237 -10.21 -0.28 22.19
CA HIS A 237 -11.04 0.39 21.21
C HIS A 237 -10.21 1.15 20.17
N GLY A 238 -10.84 1.39 19.05
CA GLY A 238 -10.33 2.28 18.02
C GLY A 238 -11.26 3.47 17.80
N VAL A 239 -10.70 4.60 17.44
CA VAL A 239 -11.42 5.82 17.11
C VAL A 239 -11.13 6.21 15.68
N LEU A 240 -12.17 6.55 14.92
CA LEU A 240 -12.07 7.12 13.59
C LEU A 240 -12.75 8.50 13.64
N LEU A 241 -11.99 9.53 13.32
CA LEU A 241 -12.48 10.90 13.19
C LEU A 241 -12.73 11.19 11.71
N LEU A 242 -13.93 11.65 11.39
CA LEU A 242 -14.39 11.97 10.04
C LEU A 242 -14.77 13.45 9.98
N PRO A 243 -14.43 14.16 8.90
CA PRO A 243 -14.89 15.52 8.65
C PRO A 243 -16.38 15.58 8.43
#